data_d54d44d408ab3b3586da1e2d858dcb63
#
_entry.id   d54d44d408ab3b3586da1e2d858dcb63
#
_cell.length_a   1.000
_cell.length_b   1.000
_cell.length_c   1.000
_cell.angle_alpha   90.00
_cell.angle_beta   90.00
_cell.angle_gamma   90.00
#
_symmetry.space_group_name_H-M   'P 1'
#
loop_
_entity.id
_entity.type
_entity.pdbx_description
1 polymer ?
#
loop_
_entity_poly.entity_id
_entity_poly.type
_entity_poly.pdbx_seq_one_letter_code
_entity_poly.pdbx_strand_id
1 'polypeptide(L)'
;MTEIFIVLGVVVLSVALRSFRVRFLRKLGALGILAATFLFFYYLTGSIAAGVGGLLLWFLLPWVELLTRIRRLRLPLVKSLERQSPPGASRFPDLTELTDEVETEGFEYVADTGWDWDGTNQFYRLFYHPEMRESAAICLTEQDGIAWVYLSVTSRHGRGNTFRTSNVPFSSPMKMAPEVRFHQAPFADSFYDLLLEHRIWLGAFGYEETDMLEEDPETLAAQIEAETGRQIRHNIEAGLIEPAESAETVRYSWRGLFYLYFQLVKDMVKMS
;
A
#
# COMPACT_ATOMS: atom_id res chain seq x y z
N MET A 1 -19.11 -38.40 -9.80
CA MET A 1 -19.63 -37.93 -8.48
C MET A 1 -18.53 -37.88 -7.44
N THR A 2 -17.73 -38.93 -7.29
CA THR A 2 -16.60 -39.00 -6.31
C THR A 2 -15.58 -37.85 -6.50
N GLU A 3 -15.29 -37.50 -7.74
CA GLU A 3 -14.33 -36.44 -8.10
C GLU A 3 -14.76 -35.05 -7.58
N ILE A 4 -16.05 -34.73 -7.66
CA ILE A 4 -16.60 -33.46 -7.13
C ILE A 4 -16.44 -33.39 -5.61
N PHE A 5 -16.68 -34.51 -4.91
CA PHE A 5 -16.48 -34.57 -3.45
C PHE A 5 -15.00 -34.41 -3.05
N ILE A 6 -14.06 -34.92 -3.85
CA ILE A 6 -12.64 -34.72 -3.64
C ILE A 6 -12.29 -33.22 -3.75
N VAL A 7 -12.71 -32.56 -4.83
CA VAL A 7 -12.47 -31.12 -5.04
C VAL A 7 -13.09 -30.31 -3.89
N LEU A 8 -14.34 -30.59 -3.53
CA LEU A 8 -15.02 -29.92 -2.43
C LEU A 8 -14.29 -30.11 -1.10
N GLY A 9 -13.84 -31.32 -0.81
CA GLY A 9 -13.06 -31.63 0.39
C GLY A 9 -11.75 -30.85 0.45
N VAL A 10 -11.03 -30.74 -0.68
CA VAL A 10 -9.80 -29.93 -0.76
C VAL A 10 -10.11 -28.46 -0.55
N VAL A 11 -11.20 -27.92 -1.12
CA VAL A 11 -11.60 -26.53 -0.91
C VAL A 11 -11.92 -26.26 0.55
N VAL A 12 -12.75 -27.10 1.19
CA VAL A 12 -13.13 -26.95 2.60
C VAL A 12 -11.91 -26.99 3.50
N LEU A 13 -11.01 -27.96 3.29
CA LEU A 13 -9.77 -28.06 4.04
C LEU A 13 -8.89 -26.82 3.84
N SER A 14 -8.80 -26.33 2.61
CA SER A 14 -8.00 -25.14 2.28
C SER A 14 -8.53 -23.88 2.97
N VAL A 15 -9.86 -23.69 2.98
CA VAL A 15 -10.51 -22.58 3.70
C VAL A 15 -10.28 -22.71 5.20
N ALA A 16 -10.44 -23.90 5.76
CA ALA A 16 -10.17 -24.17 7.18
C ALA A 16 -8.71 -23.85 7.55
N LEU A 17 -7.73 -24.26 6.73
CA LEU A 17 -6.32 -23.93 6.95
C LEU A 17 -6.03 -22.43 6.91
N ARG A 18 -6.75 -21.66 6.08
CA ARG A 18 -6.60 -20.20 6.00
C ARG A 18 -7.19 -19.45 7.21
N SER A 19 -8.09 -20.07 7.96
CA SER A 19 -8.67 -19.50 9.19
C SER A 19 -7.71 -19.48 10.38
N PHE A 20 -6.61 -20.25 10.31
CA PHE A 20 -5.60 -20.24 11.37
C PHE A 20 -4.71 -19.00 11.33
N ARG A 21 -4.30 -18.52 12.51
CA ARG A 21 -3.35 -17.38 12.64
C ARG A 21 -1.91 -17.73 12.24
N VAL A 22 -1.58 -19.00 12.07
CA VAL A 22 -0.24 -19.50 11.72
C VAL A 22 0.02 -19.29 10.24
N ARG A 23 1.03 -18.49 9.89
CA ARG A 23 1.40 -18.16 8.49
C ARG A 23 1.63 -19.39 7.61
N PHE A 24 2.26 -20.44 8.15
CA PHE A 24 2.51 -21.67 7.41
C PHE A 24 1.20 -22.37 6.98
N LEU A 25 0.22 -22.47 7.90
CA LEU A 25 -1.08 -23.06 7.60
C LEU A 25 -1.87 -22.27 6.56
N ARG A 26 -1.80 -20.93 6.61
CA ARG A 26 -2.44 -20.09 5.61
C ARG A 26 -1.84 -20.31 4.22
N LYS A 27 -0.50 -20.43 4.11
CA LYS A 27 0.17 -20.76 2.84
C LYS A 27 -0.21 -22.13 2.31
N LEU A 28 -0.32 -23.14 3.19
CA LEU A 28 -0.82 -24.46 2.80
C LEU A 28 -2.27 -24.38 2.28
N GLY A 29 -3.12 -23.58 2.94
CA GLY A 29 -4.49 -23.35 2.48
C GLY A 29 -4.53 -22.69 1.10
N ALA A 30 -3.65 -21.71 0.82
CA ALA A 30 -3.55 -21.09 -0.50
C ALA A 30 -3.11 -22.11 -1.58
N LEU A 31 -2.11 -22.94 -1.29
CA LEU A 31 -1.70 -24.03 -2.18
C LEU A 31 -2.81 -25.05 -2.40
N GLY A 32 -3.61 -25.33 -1.38
CA GLY A 32 -4.78 -26.21 -1.48
C GLY A 32 -5.84 -25.66 -2.44
N ILE A 33 -6.09 -24.34 -2.46
CA ILE A 33 -7.01 -23.72 -3.43
C ILE A 33 -6.49 -23.89 -4.86
N LEU A 34 -5.18 -23.72 -5.08
CA LEU A 34 -4.58 -23.96 -6.39
C LEU A 34 -4.71 -25.43 -6.80
N ALA A 35 -4.47 -26.36 -5.86
CA ALA A 35 -4.65 -27.77 -6.12
C ALA A 35 -6.13 -28.12 -6.44
N ALA A 36 -7.08 -27.54 -5.71
CA ALA A 36 -8.51 -27.71 -6.00
C ALA A 36 -8.87 -27.21 -7.40
N THR A 37 -8.32 -26.04 -7.81
CA THR A 37 -8.53 -25.49 -9.16
C THR A 37 -7.97 -26.41 -10.24
N PHE A 38 -6.75 -26.92 -10.04
CA PHE A 38 -6.16 -27.90 -10.95
C PHE A 38 -7.02 -29.16 -11.07
N LEU A 39 -7.41 -29.75 -9.95
CA LEU A 39 -8.24 -30.96 -9.90
C LEU A 39 -9.60 -30.73 -10.55
N PHE A 40 -10.22 -29.59 -10.34
CA PHE A 40 -11.50 -29.24 -10.95
C PHE A 40 -11.44 -29.29 -12.48
N PHE A 41 -10.48 -28.58 -13.08
CA PHE A 41 -10.33 -28.56 -14.55
C PHE A 41 -9.83 -29.90 -15.08
N TYR A 42 -8.99 -30.62 -14.35
CA TYR A 42 -8.54 -31.97 -14.72
C TYR A 42 -9.70 -32.96 -14.75
N TYR A 43 -10.54 -33.00 -13.72
CA TYR A 43 -11.66 -33.94 -13.68
C TYR A 43 -12.78 -33.55 -14.68
N LEU A 44 -12.94 -32.27 -14.97
CA LEU A 44 -13.90 -31.82 -15.95
C LEU A 44 -13.58 -32.26 -17.38
N THR A 45 -12.29 -32.33 -17.72
CA THR A 45 -11.85 -32.56 -19.11
C THR A 45 -11.04 -33.85 -19.30
N GLY A 46 -10.55 -34.47 -18.21
CA GLY A 46 -9.63 -35.60 -18.28
C GLY A 46 -8.21 -35.23 -18.72
N SER A 47 -7.90 -33.91 -18.85
CA SER A 47 -6.63 -33.42 -19.42
C SER A 47 -5.79 -32.69 -18.39
N ILE A 48 -4.52 -33.09 -18.25
CA ILE A 48 -3.53 -32.37 -17.41
C ILE A 48 -3.33 -30.94 -17.93
N ALA A 49 -3.35 -30.74 -19.25
CA ALA A 49 -3.22 -29.41 -19.84
C ALA A 49 -4.35 -28.47 -19.42
N ALA A 50 -5.57 -28.96 -19.26
CA ALA A 50 -6.68 -28.18 -18.75
C ALA A 50 -6.50 -27.83 -17.26
N GLY A 51 -6.00 -28.77 -16.44
CA GLY A 51 -5.63 -28.51 -15.04
C GLY A 51 -4.58 -27.39 -14.92
N VAL A 52 -3.53 -27.45 -15.72
CA VAL A 52 -2.51 -26.39 -15.80
C VAL A 52 -3.11 -25.07 -16.30
N GLY A 53 -3.98 -25.11 -17.32
CA GLY A 53 -4.72 -23.95 -17.80
C GLY A 53 -5.54 -23.29 -16.70
N GLY A 54 -6.21 -24.06 -15.87
CA GLY A 54 -6.93 -23.59 -14.69
C GLY A 54 -6.03 -22.85 -13.69
N LEU A 55 -4.81 -23.34 -13.45
CA LEU A 55 -3.83 -22.64 -12.62
C LEU A 55 -3.40 -21.29 -13.26
N LEU A 56 -3.18 -21.28 -14.56
CA LEU A 56 -2.76 -20.06 -15.27
C LEU A 56 -3.83 -18.97 -15.20
N LEU A 57 -5.12 -19.31 -15.06
CA LEU A 57 -6.18 -18.31 -14.86
C LEU A 57 -5.93 -17.43 -13.64
N TRP A 58 -5.42 -17.97 -12.54
CA TRP A 58 -5.07 -17.19 -11.35
C TRP A 58 -4.05 -16.08 -11.63
N PHE A 59 -3.09 -16.37 -12.51
CA PHE A 59 -2.09 -15.39 -12.94
C PHE A 59 -2.64 -14.41 -13.97
N LEU A 60 -3.72 -14.76 -14.67
CA LEU A 60 -4.37 -13.86 -15.63
C LEU A 60 -5.40 -12.93 -14.97
N LEU A 61 -6.00 -13.31 -13.82
CA LEU A 61 -6.99 -12.48 -13.14
C LEU A 61 -6.51 -11.04 -12.86
N PRO A 62 -5.30 -10.79 -12.34
CA PRO A 62 -4.83 -9.42 -12.14
C PRO A 62 -4.77 -8.60 -13.44
N TRP A 63 -4.53 -9.26 -14.59
CA TRP A 63 -4.52 -8.58 -15.89
C TRP A 63 -5.88 -8.03 -16.29
N VAL A 64 -6.97 -8.68 -15.89
CA VAL A 64 -8.32 -8.15 -16.15
C VAL A 64 -8.47 -6.78 -15.50
N GLU A 65 -8.11 -6.66 -14.23
CA GLU A 65 -8.16 -5.39 -13.49
C GLU A 65 -7.21 -4.34 -14.10
N LEU A 66 -5.97 -4.73 -14.39
CA LEU A 66 -4.97 -3.85 -14.98
C LEU A 66 -5.41 -3.28 -16.35
N LEU A 67 -6.02 -4.09 -17.21
CA LEU A 67 -6.41 -3.68 -18.55
C LEU A 67 -7.74 -2.95 -18.59
N THR A 68 -8.70 -3.33 -17.75
CA THR A 68 -10.05 -2.76 -17.78
C THR A 68 -10.15 -1.47 -16.95
N ARG A 69 -9.44 -1.40 -15.83
CA ARG A 69 -9.55 -0.31 -14.87
C ARG A 69 -8.29 0.54 -14.79
N ILE A 70 -7.17 -0.06 -14.40
CA ILE A 70 -5.92 0.68 -14.15
C ILE A 70 -5.39 1.40 -15.40
N ARG A 71 -5.46 0.77 -16.57
CA ARG A 71 -5.03 1.41 -17.82
C ARG A 71 -5.85 2.64 -18.19
N ARG A 72 -7.10 2.69 -17.74
CA ARG A 72 -8.01 3.84 -17.97
C ARG A 72 -7.87 4.93 -16.92
N LEU A 73 -7.27 4.60 -15.77
CA LEU A 73 -7.06 5.55 -14.70
C LEU A 73 -6.19 6.71 -15.19
N ARG A 74 -6.61 7.91 -14.87
CA ARG A 74 -5.87 9.15 -15.12
C ARG A 74 -5.47 9.72 -13.76
N LEU A 75 -4.16 9.85 -13.57
CA LEU A 75 -3.61 10.41 -12.34
C LEU A 75 -3.25 11.88 -12.60
N PRO A 76 -3.47 12.78 -11.64
CA PRO A 76 -3.05 14.16 -11.79
C PRO A 76 -1.53 14.25 -11.82
N LEU A 77 -1.00 15.14 -12.68
CA LEU A 77 0.44 15.43 -12.74
C LEU A 77 0.91 16.20 -11.50
N VAL A 78 0.03 17.00 -10.94
CA VAL A 78 0.25 17.77 -9.72
C VAL A 78 -0.81 17.37 -8.71
N LYS A 79 -0.36 17.03 -7.50
CA LYS A 79 -1.23 16.74 -6.36
C LYS A 79 -1.14 17.93 -5.41
N SER A 80 -2.20 18.68 -5.28
CA SER A 80 -2.32 19.77 -4.29
C SER A 80 -3.12 19.27 -3.10
N LEU A 81 -2.58 19.48 -1.90
CA LEU A 81 -3.24 19.16 -0.65
C LEU A 81 -3.97 20.40 -0.14
N GLU A 82 -5.25 20.27 0.06
CA GLU A 82 -6.10 21.34 0.62
C GLU A 82 -6.44 21.03 2.07
N ARG A 83 -6.66 22.08 2.88
CA ARG A 83 -7.19 21.91 4.22
C ARG A 83 -8.54 21.20 4.14
N GLN A 84 -8.67 20.14 4.92
CA GLN A 84 -9.92 19.38 5.02
C GLN A 84 -10.39 19.35 6.47
N SER A 85 -11.71 19.29 6.64
CA SER A 85 -12.29 18.98 7.93
C SER A 85 -12.13 17.48 8.19
N PRO A 86 -11.89 17.06 9.45
CA PRO A 86 -11.79 15.64 9.77
C PRO A 86 -13.05 14.89 9.34
N PRO A 87 -12.92 13.69 8.77
CA PRO A 87 -14.05 12.86 8.41
C PRO A 87 -14.88 12.53 9.65
N GLY A 88 -16.19 12.48 9.50
CA GLY A 88 -17.10 12.12 10.60
C GLY A 88 -16.84 10.69 11.12
N ALA A 89 -17.21 10.42 12.37
CA ALA A 89 -17.00 9.13 13.01
C ALA A 89 -17.62 7.93 12.26
N SER A 90 -18.63 8.16 11.44
CA SER A 90 -19.20 7.10 10.59
C SER A 90 -18.29 6.68 9.43
N ARG A 91 -17.40 7.57 8.97
CA ARG A 91 -16.43 7.29 7.90
C ARG A 91 -15.09 6.85 8.46
N PHE A 92 -14.70 7.40 9.59
CA PHE A 92 -13.42 7.09 10.24
C PHE A 92 -13.61 6.99 11.77
N PRO A 93 -14.17 5.86 12.27
CA PRO A 93 -14.47 5.69 13.69
C PRO A 93 -13.22 5.73 14.58
N ASP A 94 -12.10 5.20 14.08
CA ASP A 94 -10.87 5.03 14.87
C ASP A 94 -9.97 6.29 14.89
N LEU A 95 -10.38 7.40 14.22
CA LEU A 95 -9.53 8.59 14.09
C LEU A 95 -9.13 9.19 15.44
N THR A 96 -10.05 9.21 16.42
CA THR A 96 -9.76 9.76 17.74
C THR A 96 -8.77 8.87 18.49
N GLU A 97 -8.98 7.56 18.50
CA GLU A 97 -8.09 6.58 19.16
C GLU A 97 -6.69 6.64 18.58
N LEU A 98 -6.57 6.64 17.25
CA LEU A 98 -5.28 6.76 16.55
C LEU A 98 -4.60 8.11 16.82
N THR A 99 -5.38 9.20 16.96
CA THR A 99 -4.83 10.51 17.34
C THR A 99 -4.22 10.45 18.74
N ASP A 100 -4.95 9.89 19.70
CA ASP A 100 -4.50 9.74 21.09
C ASP A 100 -3.23 8.86 21.16
N GLU A 101 -3.14 7.78 20.36
CA GLU A 101 -1.93 6.96 20.28
C GLU A 101 -0.73 7.78 19.79
N VAL A 102 -0.90 8.58 18.73
CA VAL A 102 0.19 9.39 18.16
C VAL A 102 0.64 10.48 19.14
N GLU A 103 -0.31 11.17 19.78
CA GLU A 103 -0.01 12.23 20.76
C GLU A 103 0.64 11.66 22.03
N THR A 104 0.30 10.44 22.45
CA THR A 104 0.93 9.75 23.58
C THR A 104 2.42 9.53 23.37
N GLU A 105 2.85 9.33 22.11
CA GLU A 105 4.26 9.18 21.75
C GLU A 105 5.01 10.52 21.57
N GLY A 106 4.39 11.65 21.96
CA GLY A 106 5.01 12.98 21.98
C GLY A 106 4.90 13.76 20.66
N PHE A 107 4.10 13.29 19.72
CA PHE A 107 3.83 14.02 18.50
C PHE A 107 2.75 15.09 18.71
N GLU A 108 2.96 16.27 18.17
CA GLU A 108 2.03 17.38 18.21
C GLU A 108 1.21 17.47 16.93
N TYR A 109 -0.11 17.67 17.06
CA TYR A 109 -0.98 17.89 15.90
C TYR A 109 -0.59 19.14 15.14
N VAL A 110 -0.56 19.03 13.79
CA VAL A 110 -0.21 20.15 12.90
C VAL A 110 -1.40 20.57 12.06
N ALA A 111 -1.95 19.70 11.23
CA ALA A 111 -3.01 20.05 10.31
C ALA A 111 -3.77 18.81 9.81
N ASP A 112 -5.03 19.03 9.44
CA ASP A 112 -5.82 18.14 8.62
C ASP A 112 -5.80 18.62 7.17
N THR A 113 -5.42 17.74 6.24
CA THR A 113 -5.31 18.05 4.82
C THR A 113 -5.72 16.84 3.98
N GLY A 114 -5.91 17.04 2.71
CA GLY A 114 -6.25 15.94 1.81
C GLY A 114 -6.42 16.39 0.37
N TRP A 115 -6.85 15.47 -0.47
CA TRP A 115 -7.16 15.75 -1.87
C TRP A 115 -8.21 14.79 -2.40
N ASP A 116 -8.91 15.22 -3.44
CA ASP A 116 -9.92 14.45 -4.16
C ASP A 116 -9.55 14.39 -5.64
N TRP A 117 -9.65 13.19 -6.23
CA TRP A 117 -9.41 13.00 -7.65
C TRP A 117 -10.09 11.73 -8.17
N ASP A 118 -10.93 11.88 -9.18
CA ASP A 118 -11.52 10.78 -9.95
C ASP A 118 -12.06 9.63 -9.07
N GLY A 119 -12.87 10.00 -8.07
CA GLY A 119 -13.47 9.04 -7.13
C GLY A 119 -12.52 8.52 -6.03
N THR A 120 -11.30 9.03 -5.97
CA THR A 120 -10.37 8.77 -4.87
C THR A 120 -10.34 9.96 -3.92
N ASN A 121 -10.65 9.72 -2.64
CA ASN A 121 -10.50 10.71 -1.57
C ASN A 121 -9.37 10.28 -0.66
N GLN A 122 -8.46 11.18 -0.35
CA GLN A 122 -7.40 10.96 0.64
C GLN A 122 -7.42 12.06 1.68
N PHE A 123 -7.51 11.65 2.93
CA PHE A 123 -7.39 12.50 4.10
C PHE A 123 -6.09 12.18 4.83
N TYR A 124 -5.42 13.21 5.33
CA TYR A 124 -4.21 13.12 6.14
C TYR A 124 -4.37 13.98 7.38
N ARG A 125 -4.15 13.41 8.56
CA ARG A 125 -3.89 14.13 9.80
C ARG A 125 -2.40 14.12 10.04
N LEU A 126 -1.78 15.29 10.07
CA LEU A 126 -0.34 15.47 10.15
C LEU A 126 0.08 15.83 11.57
N PHE A 127 1.22 15.27 11.98
CA PHE A 127 1.83 15.49 13.28
C PHE A 127 3.34 15.70 13.13
N TYR A 128 3.95 16.35 14.14
CA TYR A 128 5.38 16.54 14.21
C TYR A 128 5.90 16.32 15.65
N HIS A 129 7.03 15.65 15.79
CA HIS A 129 7.74 15.48 17.06
C HIS A 129 8.99 16.38 17.06
N PRO A 130 9.00 17.50 17.83
CA PRO A 130 10.06 18.49 17.73
C PRO A 130 11.42 17.99 18.21
N GLU A 131 11.46 17.20 19.29
CA GLU A 131 12.70 16.67 19.85
C GLU A 131 13.34 15.62 18.95
N MET A 132 12.54 14.69 18.41
CA MET A 132 12.99 13.60 17.54
C MET A 132 13.10 14.00 16.08
N ARG A 133 12.58 15.17 15.69
CA ARG A 133 12.56 15.68 14.30
C ARG A 133 11.90 14.71 13.32
N GLU A 134 10.83 14.08 13.79
CA GLU A 134 10.04 13.11 13.04
C GLU A 134 8.66 13.67 12.73
N SER A 135 8.15 13.41 11.55
CA SER A 135 6.75 13.68 11.21
C SER A 135 5.96 12.38 11.12
N ALA A 136 4.69 12.43 11.54
CA ALA A 136 3.77 11.30 11.44
C ALA A 136 2.50 11.71 10.68
N ALA A 137 1.84 10.73 10.08
CA ALA A 137 0.56 10.94 9.44
C ALA A 137 -0.39 9.77 9.67
N ILE A 138 -1.63 10.09 10.02
CA ILE A 138 -2.77 9.18 9.95
C ILE A 138 -3.43 9.40 8.60
N CYS A 139 -3.53 8.36 7.79
CA CYS A 139 -4.01 8.44 6.42
C CYS A 139 -5.28 7.60 6.25
N LEU A 140 -6.34 8.20 5.72
CA LEU A 140 -7.52 7.52 5.23
C LEU A 140 -7.56 7.66 3.72
N THR A 141 -7.65 6.55 3.00
CA THR A 141 -7.87 6.55 1.56
C THR A 141 -9.17 5.84 1.25
N GLU A 142 -10.01 6.48 0.47
CA GLU A 142 -11.27 5.92 0.00
C GLU A 142 -11.27 5.91 -1.53
N GLN A 143 -11.60 4.77 -2.11
CA GLN A 143 -11.72 4.61 -3.55
C GLN A 143 -12.78 3.55 -3.87
N ASP A 144 -13.75 3.88 -4.72
CA ASP A 144 -14.79 2.95 -5.21
C ASP A 144 -15.54 2.22 -4.09
N GLY A 145 -15.80 2.89 -2.97
CA GLY A 145 -16.50 2.32 -1.82
C GLY A 145 -15.63 1.45 -0.92
N ILE A 146 -14.34 1.36 -1.18
CA ILE A 146 -13.36 0.72 -0.30
C ILE A 146 -12.59 1.80 0.44
N ALA A 147 -12.53 1.68 1.77
CA ALA A 147 -11.76 2.57 2.63
C ALA A 147 -10.67 1.77 3.34
N TRP A 148 -9.48 2.35 3.45
CA TRP A 148 -8.39 1.79 4.26
C TRP A 148 -7.64 2.89 4.99
N VAL A 149 -7.25 2.57 6.20
CA VAL A 149 -6.47 3.42 7.09
C VAL A 149 -5.05 2.89 7.16
N TYR A 150 -4.09 3.79 7.21
CA TYR A 150 -2.70 3.45 7.49
C TYR A 150 -2.00 4.60 8.19
N LEU A 151 -0.94 4.25 8.90
CA LEU A 151 -0.07 5.18 9.60
C LEU A 151 1.27 5.28 8.89
N SER A 152 1.92 6.42 9.00
CA SER A 152 3.29 6.59 8.50
C SER A 152 4.11 7.47 9.44
N VAL A 153 5.39 7.11 9.60
CA VAL A 153 6.41 7.93 10.27
C VAL A 153 7.47 8.28 9.25
N THR A 154 7.93 9.51 9.25
CA THR A 154 8.91 10.01 8.29
C THR A 154 9.98 10.83 8.99
N SER A 155 11.25 10.52 8.71
CA SER A 155 12.42 11.30 9.11
C SER A 155 13.20 11.74 7.87
N ARG A 156 13.68 12.97 7.87
CA ARG A 156 14.48 13.54 6.76
C ARG A 156 15.87 13.84 7.21
N HIS A 157 16.85 13.28 6.48
CA HIS A 157 18.26 13.45 6.78
C HIS A 157 18.83 14.65 6.03
N GLY A 158 19.77 15.37 6.64
CA GLY A 158 20.40 16.58 6.08
C GLY A 158 21.07 16.41 4.71
N ARG A 159 21.34 15.18 4.28
CA ARG A 159 21.86 14.86 2.94
C ARG A 159 20.77 14.66 1.88
N GLY A 160 19.52 14.99 2.17
CA GLY A 160 18.40 14.92 1.22
C GLY A 160 17.71 13.56 1.13
N ASN A 161 18.03 12.59 1.99
CA ASN A 161 17.33 11.31 2.06
C ASN A 161 16.10 11.43 2.97
N THR A 162 14.99 10.87 2.52
CA THR A 162 13.75 10.71 3.29
C THR A 162 13.59 9.25 3.67
N PHE A 163 13.41 8.97 4.94
CA PHE A 163 13.12 7.64 5.48
C PHE A 163 11.66 7.61 5.91
N ARG A 164 10.90 6.70 5.35
CA ARG A 164 9.47 6.55 5.67
C ARG A 164 9.14 5.11 6.01
N THR A 165 8.53 4.91 7.17
CA THR A 165 7.94 3.62 7.58
C THR A 165 6.43 3.75 7.58
N SER A 166 5.73 2.74 7.07
CA SER A 166 4.26 2.72 7.06
C SER A 166 3.73 1.31 7.21
N ASN A 167 2.59 1.19 7.89
CA ASN A 167 1.87 -0.07 8.01
C ASN A 167 0.91 -0.34 6.83
N VAL A 168 1.00 0.47 5.75
CA VAL A 168 0.23 0.23 4.53
C VAL A 168 0.41 -1.22 4.06
N PRO A 169 -0.68 -1.99 3.86
CA PRO A 169 -0.56 -3.42 3.55
C PRO A 169 -0.14 -3.71 2.11
N PHE A 170 -0.28 -2.73 1.21
CA PHE A 170 -0.04 -2.90 -0.22
C PHE A 170 1.34 -2.39 -0.64
N SER A 171 1.93 -3.07 -1.61
CA SER A 171 3.16 -2.58 -2.25
C SER A 171 2.90 -1.27 -2.99
N SER A 172 3.92 -0.40 -3.05
CA SER A 172 3.77 0.89 -3.73
C SER A 172 3.40 0.71 -5.21
N PRO A 173 2.39 1.44 -5.70
CA PRO A 173 1.97 1.38 -7.09
C PRO A 173 2.96 2.06 -8.06
N MET A 174 3.90 2.84 -7.54
CA MET A 174 4.97 3.50 -8.28
C MET A 174 6.33 3.20 -7.64
N LYS A 175 7.40 3.28 -8.44
CA LYS A 175 8.75 3.25 -7.87
C LYS A 175 8.97 4.45 -6.97
N MET A 176 9.59 4.21 -5.82
CA MET A 176 10.06 5.30 -4.98
C MET A 176 11.16 6.08 -5.68
N ALA A 177 11.15 7.40 -5.51
CA ALA A 177 12.25 8.25 -5.95
C ALA A 177 13.54 7.83 -5.21
N PRO A 178 14.74 7.98 -5.82
CA PRO A 178 16.00 7.46 -5.27
C PRO A 178 16.32 7.97 -3.87
N GLU A 179 15.90 9.18 -3.54
CA GLU A 179 16.09 9.82 -2.24
C GLU A 179 15.13 9.30 -1.17
N VAL A 180 14.06 8.58 -1.55
CA VAL A 180 13.06 8.05 -0.60
C VAL A 180 13.38 6.59 -0.28
N ARG A 181 13.67 6.33 0.98
CA ARG A 181 13.79 4.99 1.54
C ARG A 181 12.47 4.64 2.21
N PHE A 182 11.84 3.57 1.76
CA PHE A 182 10.53 3.14 2.24
C PHE A 182 10.65 1.78 2.92
N HIS A 183 10.22 1.74 4.19
CA HIS A 183 10.09 0.52 4.98
C HIS A 183 8.61 0.20 5.18
N GLN A 184 8.20 -0.98 4.79
CA GLN A 184 6.83 -1.45 4.96
C GLN A 184 6.74 -2.34 6.19
N ALA A 185 5.96 -1.90 7.20
CA ALA A 185 5.71 -2.60 8.46
C ALA A 185 4.22 -2.99 8.59
N PRO A 186 3.68 -3.88 7.72
CA PRO A 186 2.24 -4.15 7.62
C PRO A 186 1.66 -4.92 8.81
N PHE A 187 2.49 -5.27 9.79
CA PHE A 187 2.13 -6.00 11.01
C PHE A 187 2.31 -5.17 12.27
N ALA A 188 2.61 -3.88 12.13
CA ALA A 188 2.56 -2.94 13.25
C ALA A 188 1.09 -2.73 13.62
N ASP A 189 0.70 -3.24 14.78
CA ASP A 189 -0.69 -3.25 15.26
C ASP A 189 -1.04 -1.92 15.99
N SER A 190 -0.02 -1.13 16.38
CA SER A 190 -0.15 0.17 17.04
C SER A 190 0.79 1.21 16.43
N PHE A 191 0.57 2.48 16.75
CA PHE A 191 1.51 3.53 16.35
C PHE A 191 2.86 3.36 17.05
N TYR A 192 2.89 2.92 18.30
CA TYR A 192 4.14 2.60 19.01
C TYR A 192 4.97 1.54 18.30
N ASP A 193 4.35 0.44 17.85
CA ASP A 193 5.06 -0.60 17.10
C ASP A 193 5.64 -0.07 15.79
N LEU A 194 4.89 0.78 15.09
CA LEU A 194 5.35 1.40 13.85
C LEU A 194 6.54 2.34 14.10
N LEU A 195 6.50 3.13 15.15
CA LEU A 195 7.55 4.05 15.57
C LEU A 195 8.83 3.28 15.98
N LEU A 196 8.66 2.21 16.73
CA LEU A 196 9.77 1.33 17.12
C LEU A 196 10.45 0.70 15.89
N GLU A 197 9.68 0.15 14.97
CA GLU A 197 10.16 -0.39 13.69
C GLU A 197 10.92 0.67 12.88
N HIS A 198 10.42 1.91 12.85
CA HIS A 198 11.06 3.03 12.16
C HIS A 198 12.43 3.34 12.77
N ARG A 199 12.52 3.48 14.09
CA ARG A 199 13.75 3.81 14.79
C ARG A 199 14.78 2.68 14.72
N ILE A 200 14.37 1.42 14.85
CA ILE A 200 15.24 0.26 14.65
C ILE A 200 15.81 0.28 13.22
N TRP A 201 14.98 0.57 12.25
CA TRP A 201 15.38 0.62 10.85
C TRP A 201 16.34 1.75 10.56
N LEU A 202 16.16 2.96 11.11
CA LEU A 202 17.11 4.07 11.03
C LEU A 202 18.47 3.71 11.67
N GLY A 203 18.44 3.12 12.86
CA GLY A 203 19.64 2.66 13.56
C GLY A 203 20.44 1.62 12.75
N ALA A 204 19.78 0.76 11.97
CA ALA A 204 20.44 -0.20 11.08
C ALA A 204 21.22 0.48 9.93
N PHE A 205 20.89 1.73 9.57
CA PHE A 205 21.68 2.55 8.65
C PHE A 205 22.75 3.39 9.35
N GLY A 206 22.85 3.32 10.68
CA GLY A 206 23.79 4.10 11.48
C GLY A 206 23.42 5.57 11.62
N TYR A 207 22.14 5.92 11.47
CA TYR A 207 21.64 7.27 11.67
C TYR A 207 21.12 7.44 13.10
N GLU A 208 21.43 8.60 13.69
CA GLU A 208 20.92 9.05 14.97
C GLU A 208 19.92 10.20 14.78
N GLU A 209 19.15 10.52 15.80
CA GLU A 209 18.15 11.59 15.80
C GLU A 209 18.76 12.95 15.44
N THR A 210 19.99 13.19 15.88
CA THR A 210 20.75 14.42 15.61
C THR A 210 21.11 14.62 14.13
N ASP A 211 21.09 13.54 13.34
CA ASP A 211 21.34 13.60 11.90
C ASP A 211 20.10 14.06 11.11
N MET A 212 18.93 14.08 11.77
CA MET A 212 17.69 14.46 11.13
C MET A 212 17.52 15.97 11.06
N LEU A 213 16.92 16.41 9.96
CA LEU A 213 16.60 17.81 9.74
C LEU A 213 15.47 18.24 10.68
N GLU A 214 15.63 19.38 11.31
CA GLU A 214 14.54 20.09 11.93
C GLU A 214 13.63 20.69 10.83
N GLU A 215 12.38 20.40 10.88
CA GLU A 215 11.39 20.82 9.89
C GLU A 215 10.43 21.85 10.48
N ASP A 216 9.98 22.77 9.66
CA ASP A 216 8.86 23.63 10.00
C ASP A 216 7.56 22.83 9.84
N PRO A 217 6.82 22.56 10.94
CA PRO A 217 5.58 21.78 10.89
C PRO A 217 4.55 22.35 9.90
N GLU A 218 4.50 23.67 9.70
CA GLU A 218 3.54 24.30 8.78
C GLU A 218 3.82 23.94 7.32
N THR A 219 5.02 23.44 6.99
CA THR A 219 5.41 23.08 5.63
C THR A 219 5.18 21.60 5.28
N LEU A 220 4.74 20.76 6.22
CA LEU A 220 4.60 19.30 6.02
C LEU A 220 3.70 18.95 4.83
N ALA A 221 2.57 19.64 4.66
CA ALA A 221 1.69 19.40 3.52
C ALA A 221 2.40 19.73 2.19
N ALA A 222 3.07 20.87 2.10
CA ALA A 222 3.83 21.26 0.91
C ALA A 222 5.01 20.31 0.62
N GLN A 223 5.62 19.75 1.64
CA GLN A 223 6.67 18.73 1.49
C GLN A 223 6.11 17.42 0.90
N ILE A 224 4.92 16.97 1.33
CA ILE A 224 4.24 15.79 0.77
C ILE A 224 3.91 16.04 -0.72
N GLU A 225 3.42 17.23 -1.07
CA GLU A 225 3.18 17.61 -2.46
C GLU A 225 4.46 17.55 -3.30
N ALA A 226 5.54 18.17 -2.80
CA ALA A 226 6.82 18.21 -3.48
C ALA A 226 7.41 16.78 -3.67
N GLU A 227 7.32 15.92 -2.67
CA GLU A 227 7.74 14.51 -2.76
C GLU A 227 6.90 13.74 -3.78
N THR A 228 5.58 13.92 -3.76
CA THR A 228 4.69 13.30 -4.74
C THR A 228 5.04 13.74 -6.16
N GLY A 229 5.29 15.03 -6.36
CA GLY A 229 5.74 15.58 -7.65
C GLY A 229 7.09 15.00 -8.11
N ARG A 230 8.06 14.83 -7.20
CA ARG A 230 9.34 14.15 -7.50
C ARG A 230 9.11 12.69 -7.88
N GLN A 231 8.27 11.98 -7.15
CA GLN A 231 7.95 10.58 -7.43
C GLN A 231 7.27 10.42 -8.80
N ILE A 232 6.34 11.29 -9.16
CA ILE A 232 5.69 11.30 -10.49
C ILE A 232 6.75 11.51 -11.57
N ARG A 233 7.61 12.54 -11.46
CA ARG A 233 8.69 12.78 -12.43
C ARG A 233 9.63 11.58 -12.57
N HIS A 234 10.07 11.00 -11.46
CA HIS A 234 10.90 9.81 -11.47
C HIS A 234 10.24 8.63 -12.22
N ASN A 235 8.94 8.45 -12.06
CA ASN A 235 8.22 7.38 -12.74
C ASN A 235 7.96 7.66 -14.23
N ILE A 236 7.84 8.94 -14.64
CA ILE A 236 7.83 9.34 -16.06
C ILE A 236 9.19 9.02 -16.69
N GLU A 237 10.29 9.42 -16.06
CA GLU A 237 11.66 9.15 -16.53
C GLU A 237 11.95 7.65 -16.58
N ALA A 238 11.45 6.88 -15.60
CA ALA A 238 11.55 5.42 -15.60
C ALA A 238 10.63 4.75 -16.64
N GLY A 239 9.75 5.50 -17.31
CA GLY A 239 8.81 5.01 -18.31
C GLY A 239 7.69 4.13 -17.72
N LEU A 240 7.37 4.26 -16.44
CA LEU A 240 6.26 3.53 -15.80
C LEU A 240 4.93 4.24 -16.00
N ILE A 241 4.95 5.56 -16.04
CA ILE A 241 3.81 6.39 -16.41
C ILE A 241 4.19 7.28 -17.58
N GLU A 242 3.19 7.70 -18.32
CA GLU A 242 3.35 8.54 -19.53
C GLU A 242 2.26 9.63 -19.53
N PRO A 243 2.49 10.78 -20.19
CA PRO A 243 1.45 11.78 -20.36
C PRO A 243 0.19 11.17 -20.98
N ALA A 244 -0.98 11.57 -20.48
CA ALA A 244 -2.26 11.20 -21.04
C ALA A 244 -2.74 12.23 -22.08
N GLU A 245 -4.00 12.14 -22.48
CA GLU A 245 -4.57 13.05 -23.48
C GLU A 245 -4.62 14.50 -23.01
N SER A 246 -4.77 14.72 -21.70
CA SER A 246 -4.65 16.04 -21.05
C SER A 246 -3.23 16.27 -20.60
N ALA A 247 -2.71 17.49 -20.80
CA ALA A 247 -1.39 17.91 -20.32
C ALA A 247 -1.25 17.88 -18.77
N GLU A 248 -2.37 17.81 -18.05
CA GLU A 248 -2.41 17.81 -16.59
C GLU A 248 -2.48 16.40 -16.00
N THR A 249 -2.56 15.37 -16.84
CA THR A 249 -2.75 14.00 -16.37
C THR A 249 -1.71 13.05 -16.95
N VAL A 250 -1.46 11.97 -16.19
CA VAL A 250 -0.62 10.85 -16.59
C VAL A 250 -1.38 9.55 -16.47
N ARG A 251 -0.94 8.53 -17.19
CA ARG A 251 -1.48 7.18 -17.13
C ARG A 251 -0.35 6.15 -17.03
N TYR A 252 -0.67 4.94 -16.65
CA TYR A 252 0.29 3.85 -16.68
C TYR A 252 0.63 3.45 -18.11
N SER A 253 1.93 3.38 -18.42
CA SER A 253 2.46 2.79 -19.64
C SER A 253 2.32 1.26 -19.58
N TRP A 254 2.59 0.55 -20.68
CA TRP A 254 2.68 -0.92 -20.65
C TRP A 254 3.73 -1.42 -19.64
N ARG A 255 4.88 -0.75 -19.57
CA ARG A 255 5.93 -1.05 -18.58
C ARG A 255 5.43 -0.85 -17.16
N GLY A 256 4.62 0.18 -16.92
CA GLY A 256 3.97 0.43 -15.63
C GLY A 256 2.95 -0.64 -15.28
N LEU A 257 2.15 -1.13 -16.24
CA LEU A 257 1.21 -2.22 -16.00
C LEU A 257 1.94 -3.53 -15.63
N PHE A 258 3.07 -3.85 -16.28
CA PHE A 258 3.89 -5.00 -15.88
C PHE A 258 4.48 -4.82 -14.48
N TYR A 259 4.95 -3.62 -14.14
CA TYR A 259 5.42 -3.32 -12.79
C TYR A 259 4.31 -3.56 -11.75
N LEU A 260 3.11 -3.02 -11.98
CA LEU A 260 1.95 -3.22 -11.11
C LEU A 260 1.56 -4.69 -11.00
N TYR A 261 1.58 -5.42 -12.11
CA TYR A 261 1.32 -6.86 -12.09
C TYR A 261 2.24 -7.58 -11.12
N PHE A 262 3.55 -7.30 -11.16
CA PHE A 262 4.51 -7.90 -10.23
C PHE A 262 4.27 -7.48 -8.79
N GLN A 263 3.86 -6.23 -8.53
CA GLN A 263 3.49 -5.78 -7.18
C GLN A 263 2.25 -6.53 -6.67
N LEU A 264 1.21 -6.66 -7.49
CA LEU A 264 0.00 -7.41 -7.14
C LEU A 264 0.30 -8.89 -6.84
N VAL A 265 1.10 -9.55 -7.67
CA VAL A 265 1.52 -10.94 -7.42
C VAL A 265 2.32 -11.05 -6.12
N LYS A 266 3.23 -10.11 -5.87
CA LYS A 266 4.00 -10.05 -4.62
C LYS A 266 3.09 -9.89 -3.40
N ASP A 267 2.09 -9.01 -3.48
CA ASP A 267 1.13 -8.77 -2.40
C ASP A 267 0.23 -10.00 -2.19
N MET A 268 -0.22 -10.65 -3.25
CA MET A 268 -0.96 -11.91 -3.15
C MET A 268 -0.15 -12.99 -2.41
N VAL A 269 1.16 -13.11 -2.68
CA VAL A 269 2.04 -14.07 -1.99
C VAL A 269 2.30 -13.67 -0.54
N LYS A 270 2.40 -12.37 -0.23
CA LYS A 270 2.60 -11.89 1.14
C LYS A 270 1.36 -12.10 2.01
N MET A 271 0.17 -11.87 1.46
CA MET A 271 -1.12 -12.00 2.16
C MET A 271 -1.61 -13.45 2.26
N SER A 272 -1.07 -14.36 1.47
CA SER A 272 -1.35 -15.80 1.54
C SER A 272 -0.59 -16.46 2.67
#